data_eca8d81dd0fc0dbc7cfabdb3471f8766
#
_entry.id   eca8d81dd0fc0dbc7cfabdb3471f8766
#
_cell.length_a   1.000
_cell.length_b   1.000
_cell.length_c   1.000
_cell.angle_alpha   90.00
_cell.angle_beta   90.00
_cell.angle_gamma   90.00
#
_symmetry.space_group_name_H-M   'P 1'
#
loop_
_entity.id
_entity.type
_entity.pdbx_description
1 polymer ?
#
loop_
_entity_poly.entity_id
_entity_poly.type
_entity_poly.pdbx_seq_one_letter_code
_entity_poly.pdbx_strand_id
1 'polypeptide(L)'
;MDIAYYKEYSRQLGRDMEFKRYGWGGKICVVFPCLNGRFYDYEDFHMPEAIAPFINSGKLQLFCVDSIDAETWTAQGDPRRRMERHEAWYRYITEELTPRMYQITGSREKLMSTGCSMGAFHAANFFFRRPDLFDTVLALSGVYGTEEFLGDYCDELVYLNSPLKSLPHLGDDHPYLELYRQSRMVFCVGQGAWEDALLESTRQLDEVLRCKGIPAWVDYWGTDVVHGWPWWYRQMDYFLGHLFP
;
A
#
# COMPACT_ATOMS: atom_id res chain seq x y z
N MET A 1 -4.31 3.17 23.30
CA MET A 1 -3.91 3.59 21.94
C MET A 1 -4.29 5.05 21.75
N ASP A 2 -3.39 5.91 21.33
CA ASP A 2 -3.70 7.32 20.99
C ASP A 2 -4.37 7.34 19.62
N ILE A 3 -5.49 8.07 19.48
CA ILE A 3 -6.25 8.14 18.22
C ILE A 3 -6.55 9.60 17.93
N ALA A 4 -6.25 10.03 16.70
CA ALA A 4 -6.54 11.38 16.24
C ALA A 4 -7.16 11.35 14.83
N TYR A 5 -8.25 12.11 14.67
CA TYR A 5 -8.94 12.28 13.41
C TYR A 5 -8.62 13.63 12.80
N TYR A 6 -8.46 13.65 11.49
CA TYR A 6 -8.16 14.83 10.70
C TYR A 6 -9.10 14.92 9.50
N LYS A 7 -9.52 16.15 9.19
CA LYS A 7 -10.24 16.50 7.98
C LYS A 7 -9.65 17.80 7.45
N GLU A 8 -8.98 17.73 6.31
CA GLU A 8 -8.20 18.84 5.78
C GLU A 8 -8.46 18.99 4.27
N TYR A 9 -8.48 20.23 3.79
CA TYR A 9 -8.72 20.51 2.38
C TYR A 9 -7.52 20.13 1.52
N SER A 10 -7.74 19.28 0.51
CA SER A 10 -6.76 18.94 -0.51
C SER A 10 -6.92 19.84 -1.73
N ARG A 11 -5.85 20.51 -2.10
CA ARG A 11 -5.79 21.31 -3.34
C ARG A 11 -5.74 20.42 -4.58
N GLN A 12 -5.05 19.26 -4.49
CA GLN A 12 -4.94 18.28 -5.57
C GLN A 12 -6.30 17.69 -5.94
N LEU A 13 -7.17 17.48 -4.94
CA LEU A 13 -8.47 16.85 -5.13
C LEU A 13 -9.64 17.85 -5.16
N GLY A 14 -9.41 19.12 -4.73
CA GLY A 14 -10.41 20.18 -4.71
C GLY A 14 -11.51 19.96 -3.68
N ARG A 15 -11.22 19.21 -2.60
CA ARG A 15 -12.18 18.86 -1.54
C ARG A 15 -11.49 18.51 -0.23
N ASP A 16 -12.28 18.43 0.84
CA ASP A 16 -11.80 17.89 2.10
C ASP A 16 -11.50 16.40 1.97
N MET A 17 -10.34 15.99 2.49
CA MET A 17 -9.91 14.61 2.64
C MET A 17 -9.75 14.28 4.11
N GLU A 18 -9.98 13.02 4.45
CA GLU A 18 -10.03 12.55 5.83
C GLU A 18 -8.96 11.49 6.06
N PHE A 19 -8.38 11.49 7.26
CA PHE A 19 -7.48 10.42 7.71
C PHE A 19 -7.49 10.29 9.23
N LYS A 20 -7.12 9.13 9.72
CA LYS A 20 -6.96 8.86 11.15
C LYS A 20 -5.56 8.40 11.48
N ARG A 21 -5.03 8.88 12.60
CA ARG A 21 -3.79 8.37 13.18
C ARG A 21 -4.10 7.48 14.36
N TYR A 22 -3.42 6.33 14.44
CA TYR A 22 -3.40 5.42 15.57
C TYR A 22 -1.96 5.29 16.06
N GLY A 23 -1.72 5.56 17.34
CA GLY A 23 -0.37 5.58 17.93
C GLY A 23 0.22 6.98 18.05
N TRP A 24 1.43 7.03 18.61
CA TRP A 24 2.07 8.29 19.03
C TRP A 24 3.55 8.39 18.61
N GLY A 25 4.15 7.32 18.12
CA GLY A 25 5.58 7.28 17.81
C GLY A 25 5.97 6.11 16.92
N GLY A 26 7.27 5.97 16.69
CA GLY A 26 7.86 4.93 15.86
C GLY A 26 7.67 5.15 14.36
N LYS A 27 7.76 4.07 13.59
CA LYS A 27 7.66 4.10 12.13
C LYS A 27 6.31 4.63 11.68
N ILE A 28 6.31 5.66 10.84
CA ILE A 28 5.10 6.17 10.21
C ILE A 28 4.69 5.16 9.13
N CYS A 29 3.48 4.61 9.28
CA CYS A 29 2.91 3.65 8.35
C CYS A 29 1.67 4.24 7.68
N VAL A 30 1.73 4.42 6.37
CA VAL A 30 0.58 4.81 5.54
C VAL A 30 -0.23 3.56 5.26
N VAL A 31 -1.47 3.55 5.72
CA VAL A 31 -2.41 2.43 5.56
C VAL A 31 -3.42 2.77 4.48
N PHE A 32 -3.40 2.01 3.40
CA PHE A 32 -4.36 2.10 2.32
C PHE A 32 -5.52 1.14 2.58
N PRO A 33 -6.79 1.60 2.47
CA PRO A 33 -7.96 0.76 2.72
C PRO A 33 -8.16 -0.30 1.63
N CYS A 34 -9.02 -1.27 1.90
CA CYS A 34 -9.51 -2.20 0.89
C CYS A 34 -10.32 -1.50 -0.21
N LEU A 35 -10.73 -2.23 -1.23
CA LEU A 35 -11.45 -1.70 -2.40
C LEU A 35 -12.65 -0.83 -1.98
N ASN A 36 -12.68 0.42 -2.46
CA ASN A 36 -13.68 1.43 -2.11
C ASN A 36 -13.77 1.73 -0.59
N GLY A 37 -12.80 1.29 0.20
CA GLY A 37 -12.73 1.54 1.64
C GLY A 37 -12.41 3.00 1.95
N ARG A 38 -12.64 3.38 3.21
CA ARG A 38 -12.41 4.70 3.74
C ARG A 38 -11.30 4.66 4.80
N PHE A 39 -10.90 5.82 5.26
CA PHE A 39 -9.87 5.99 6.31
C PHE A 39 -10.17 5.22 7.62
N TYR A 40 -11.40 4.80 7.85
CA TYR A 40 -11.82 4.02 9.01
C TYR A 40 -11.95 2.50 8.76
N ASP A 41 -11.61 2.03 7.55
CA ASP A 41 -11.72 0.62 7.14
C ASP A 41 -10.98 -0.32 8.11
N TYR A 42 -9.73 -0.01 8.48
CA TYR A 42 -8.99 -0.78 9.45
C TYR A 42 -9.65 -0.79 10.86
N GLU A 43 -10.28 0.32 11.27
CA GLU A 43 -10.99 0.43 12.54
C GLU A 43 -12.26 -0.42 12.55
N ASP A 44 -13.07 -0.34 11.49
CA ASP A 44 -14.31 -1.11 11.38
C ASP A 44 -14.06 -2.62 11.42
N PHE A 45 -12.90 -3.04 10.92
CA PHE A 45 -12.46 -4.43 10.97
C PHE A 45 -11.45 -4.72 12.09
N HIS A 46 -11.32 -3.89 13.09
CA HIS A 46 -10.50 -4.14 14.29
C HIS A 46 -9.00 -4.45 14.05
N MET A 47 -8.43 -4.02 12.94
CA MET A 47 -7.00 -4.22 12.67
C MET A 47 -6.09 -3.44 13.65
N PRO A 48 -6.39 -2.18 14.04
CA PRO A 48 -5.58 -1.48 15.05
C PRO A 48 -5.51 -2.22 16.39
N GLU A 49 -6.59 -2.89 16.79
CA GLU A 49 -6.64 -3.72 17.99
C GLU A 49 -5.81 -5.00 17.83
N ALA A 50 -5.87 -5.63 16.66
CA ALA A 50 -5.11 -6.86 16.38
C ALA A 50 -3.59 -6.64 16.45
N ILE A 51 -3.12 -5.44 16.10
CA ILE A 51 -1.68 -5.07 16.13
C ILE A 51 -1.36 -4.06 17.24
N ALA A 52 -2.25 -3.93 18.24
CA ALA A 52 -2.09 -2.98 19.34
C ALA A 52 -0.73 -3.06 20.08
N PRO A 53 -0.09 -4.22 20.26
CA PRO A 53 1.23 -4.28 20.88
C PRO A 53 2.28 -3.40 20.18
N PHE A 54 2.30 -3.36 18.85
CA PHE A 54 3.25 -2.54 18.09
C PHE A 54 2.93 -1.05 18.17
N ILE A 55 1.64 -0.71 18.16
CA ILE A 55 1.18 0.68 18.23
C ILE A 55 1.39 1.25 19.65
N ASN A 56 0.97 0.51 20.67
CA ASN A 56 1.02 0.97 22.06
C ASN A 56 2.47 1.07 22.58
N SER A 57 3.38 0.23 22.09
CA SER A 57 4.81 0.32 22.43
C SER A 57 5.54 1.45 21.72
N GLY A 58 4.90 2.16 20.80
CA GLY A 58 5.52 3.23 20.02
C GLY A 58 6.50 2.73 18.96
N LYS A 59 6.43 1.47 18.54
CA LYS A 59 7.20 0.93 17.42
C LYS A 59 6.63 1.37 16.07
N LEU A 60 5.31 1.54 16.01
CA LEU A 60 4.54 1.84 14.81
C LEU A 60 3.44 2.85 15.11
N GLN A 61 3.19 3.77 14.18
CA GLN A 61 1.99 4.60 14.16
C GLN A 61 1.34 4.53 12.78
N LEU A 62 0.04 4.26 12.75
CA LEU A 62 -0.72 4.14 11.52
C LEU A 62 -1.30 5.49 11.11
N PHE A 63 -1.24 5.80 9.82
CA PHE A 63 -2.00 6.87 9.19
C PHE A 63 -2.92 6.21 8.16
N CYS A 64 -4.17 5.96 8.57
CA CYS A 64 -5.19 5.35 7.72
C CYS A 64 -5.79 6.44 6.84
N VAL A 65 -5.59 6.33 5.52
CA VAL A 65 -5.96 7.35 4.55
C VAL A 65 -7.25 7.02 3.82
N ASP A 66 -7.94 8.03 3.32
CA ASP A 66 -9.11 7.85 2.47
C ASP A 66 -8.72 7.43 1.05
N SER A 67 -9.49 6.52 0.44
CA SER A 67 -9.35 6.19 -0.97
C SER A 67 -10.36 6.95 -1.84
N ILE A 68 -10.12 6.94 -3.15
CA ILE A 68 -11.03 7.45 -4.16
C ILE A 68 -11.27 6.40 -5.27
N ASP A 69 -11.18 5.12 -4.94
CA ASP A 69 -11.29 4.03 -5.92
C ASP A 69 -12.60 4.09 -6.72
N ALA A 70 -13.70 4.49 -6.08
CA ALA A 70 -14.98 4.69 -6.74
C ALA A 70 -14.96 5.76 -7.85
N GLU A 71 -13.98 6.66 -7.84
CA GLU A 71 -13.78 7.70 -8.87
C GLU A 71 -12.70 7.28 -9.88
N THR A 72 -11.96 6.21 -9.60
CA THR A 72 -10.74 5.81 -10.34
C THR A 72 -10.80 4.34 -10.77
N TRP A 73 -10.28 3.44 -9.98
CA TRP A 73 -10.10 2.02 -10.33
C TRP A 73 -11.41 1.29 -10.59
N THR A 74 -12.46 1.55 -9.81
CA THR A 74 -13.78 0.92 -9.99
C THR A 74 -14.80 1.79 -10.73
N ALA A 75 -14.41 3.03 -11.10
CA ALA A 75 -15.27 3.91 -11.89
C ALA A 75 -15.55 3.35 -13.30
N GLN A 76 -16.65 3.76 -13.86
CA GLN A 76 -16.99 3.53 -15.26
C GLN A 76 -16.56 4.72 -16.13
N GLY A 77 -16.38 4.50 -17.42
CA GLY A 77 -16.09 5.56 -18.39
C GLY A 77 -14.65 5.59 -18.87
N ASP A 78 -14.20 6.74 -19.32
CA ASP A 78 -12.91 6.93 -19.96
C ASP A 78 -11.73 6.56 -19.03
N PRO A 79 -10.94 5.52 -19.35
CA PRO A 79 -9.83 5.08 -18.50
C PRO A 79 -8.78 6.18 -18.28
N ARG A 80 -8.51 7.01 -19.28
CA ARG A 80 -7.55 8.12 -19.18
C ARG A 80 -7.95 9.09 -18.08
N ARG A 81 -9.21 9.52 -18.07
CA ARG A 81 -9.72 10.44 -17.03
C ARG A 81 -9.70 9.82 -15.65
N ARG A 82 -10.00 8.53 -15.57
CA ARG A 82 -9.91 7.76 -14.29
C ARG A 82 -8.48 7.79 -13.76
N MET A 83 -7.48 7.59 -14.61
CA MET A 83 -6.07 7.61 -14.21
C MET A 83 -5.57 9.02 -13.90
N GLU A 84 -6.00 10.04 -14.62
CA GLU A 84 -5.71 11.44 -14.27
C GLU A 84 -6.26 11.81 -12.88
N ARG A 85 -7.44 11.28 -12.51
CA ARG A 85 -8.01 11.44 -11.18
C ARG A 85 -7.20 10.68 -10.12
N HIS A 86 -6.75 9.45 -10.44
CA HIS A 86 -5.85 8.70 -9.58
C HIS A 86 -4.52 9.43 -9.34
N GLU A 87 -3.93 10.05 -10.37
CA GLU A 87 -2.72 10.85 -10.22
C GLU A 87 -2.92 12.08 -9.33
N ALA A 88 -4.11 12.68 -9.33
CA ALA A 88 -4.43 13.74 -8.36
C ALA A 88 -4.42 13.21 -6.92
N TRP A 89 -4.96 12.01 -6.67
CA TRP A 89 -4.90 11.36 -5.37
C TRP A 89 -3.48 10.94 -5.00
N TYR A 90 -2.71 10.44 -5.95
CA TYR A 90 -1.30 10.13 -5.74
C TYR A 90 -0.50 11.36 -5.28
N ARG A 91 -0.72 12.51 -5.93
CA ARG A 91 -0.11 13.78 -5.51
C ARG A 91 -0.62 14.25 -4.15
N TYR A 92 -1.90 14.07 -3.85
CA TYR A 92 -2.41 14.35 -2.51
C TYR A 92 -1.64 13.58 -1.43
N ILE A 93 -1.46 12.27 -1.59
CA ILE A 93 -0.72 11.44 -0.61
C ILE A 93 0.74 11.87 -0.52
N THR A 94 1.40 12.10 -1.65
CA THR A 94 2.86 12.32 -1.68
C THR A 94 3.27 13.78 -1.42
N GLU A 95 2.46 14.75 -1.84
CA GLU A 95 2.83 16.17 -1.81
C GLU A 95 2.08 16.99 -0.74
N GLU A 96 0.93 16.52 -0.26
CA GLU A 96 0.15 17.19 0.78
C GLU A 96 0.17 16.39 2.08
N LEU A 97 -0.27 15.13 2.05
CA LEU A 97 -0.41 14.32 3.26
C LEU A 97 0.94 13.89 3.85
N THR A 98 1.92 13.49 3.04
CA THR A 98 3.26 13.10 3.54
C THR A 98 3.92 14.24 4.30
N PRO A 99 4.03 15.48 3.78
CA PRO A 99 4.52 16.61 4.57
C PRO A 99 3.71 16.88 5.84
N ARG A 100 2.38 16.67 5.78
CA ARG A 100 1.51 16.83 6.94
C ARG A 100 1.78 15.78 8.02
N MET A 101 1.99 14.52 7.64
CA MET A 101 2.40 13.47 8.58
C MET A 101 3.71 13.82 9.28
N TYR A 102 4.69 14.34 8.55
CA TYR A 102 5.95 14.82 9.12
C TYR A 102 5.77 15.99 10.10
N GLN A 103 4.87 16.91 9.81
CA GLN A 103 4.53 18.00 10.75
C GLN A 103 3.87 17.47 12.03
N ILE A 104 2.94 16.51 11.91
CA ILE A 104 2.23 15.92 13.05
C ILE A 104 3.19 15.14 13.96
N THR A 105 4.12 14.42 13.37
CA THR A 105 5.00 13.50 14.11
C THR A 105 6.34 14.10 14.52
N GLY A 106 6.77 15.16 13.86
CA GLY A 106 8.12 15.71 13.99
C GLY A 106 9.22 14.87 13.32
N SER A 107 8.87 13.71 12.75
CA SER A 107 9.82 12.83 12.04
C SER A 107 9.96 13.24 10.58
N ARG A 108 11.09 12.87 9.99
CA ARG A 108 11.36 12.97 8.54
C ARG A 108 11.93 11.66 7.98
N GLU A 109 11.81 10.59 8.74
CA GLU A 109 12.24 9.27 8.29
C GLU A 109 11.34 8.78 7.15
N LYS A 110 11.91 7.91 6.32
CA LYS A 110 11.12 7.25 5.26
C LYS A 110 9.95 6.48 5.87
N LEU A 111 8.90 6.36 5.10
CA LEU A 111 7.62 5.79 5.50
C LEU A 111 7.58 4.28 5.25
N MET A 112 6.69 3.62 5.95
CA MET A 112 6.16 2.31 5.60
C MET A 112 4.84 2.49 4.86
N SER A 113 4.55 1.64 3.88
CA SER A 113 3.22 1.50 3.27
C SER A 113 2.64 0.12 3.58
N THR A 114 1.34 0.04 3.81
CA THR A 114 0.66 -1.24 4.04
C THR A 114 -0.79 -1.19 3.59
N GLY A 115 -1.36 -2.36 3.39
CA GLY A 115 -2.76 -2.56 3.10
C GLY A 115 -3.08 -4.02 2.78
N CYS A 116 -4.38 -4.33 2.71
CA CYS A 116 -4.90 -5.63 2.35
C CYS A 116 -5.72 -5.50 1.04
N SER A 117 -5.71 -6.53 0.19
CA SER A 117 -6.49 -6.51 -1.07
C SER A 117 -6.11 -5.32 -1.96
N MET A 118 -7.04 -4.45 -2.33
CA MET A 118 -6.76 -3.21 -3.07
C MET A 118 -5.78 -2.29 -2.32
N GLY A 119 -5.83 -2.27 -1.00
CA GLY A 119 -4.87 -1.54 -0.19
C GLY A 119 -3.43 -2.04 -0.36
N ALA A 120 -3.24 -3.33 -0.59
CA ALA A 120 -1.93 -3.92 -0.89
C ALA A 120 -1.41 -3.48 -2.26
N PHE A 121 -2.29 -3.38 -3.27
CA PHE A 121 -1.95 -2.79 -4.57
C PHE A 121 -1.47 -1.35 -4.41
N HIS A 122 -2.23 -0.51 -3.71
CA HIS A 122 -1.83 0.87 -3.44
C HIS A 122 -0.51 0.94 -2.69
N ALA A 123 -0.35 0.15 -1.62
CA ALA A 123 0.89 0.14 -0.83
C ALA A 123 2.12 -0.18 -1.68
N ALA A 124 2.02 -1.21 -2.54
CA ALA A 124 3.08 -1.58 -3.47
C ALA A 124 3.33 -0.50 -4.54
N ASN A 125 2.26 0.05 -5.14
CA ASN A 125 2.36 1.09 -6.16
C ASN A 125 3.06 2.35 -5.63
N PHE A 126 2.65 2.85 -4.47
CA PHE A 126 3.30 4.01 -3.84
C PHE A 126 4.75 3.73 -3.47
N PHE A 127 5.04 2.56 -2.92
CA PHE A 127 6.39 2.13 -2.59
C PHE A 127 7.30 2.12 -3.83
N PHE A 128 6.91 1.44 -4.90
CA PHE A 128 7.74 1.34 -6.10
C PHE A 128 7.86 2.66 -6.87
N ARG A 129 6.88 3.52 -6.81
CA ARG A 129 6.94 4.85 -7.44
C ARG A 129 7.75 5.87 -6.63
N ARG A 130 7.86 5.71 -5.31
CA ARG A 130 8.51 6.68 -4.40
C ARG A 130 9.42 6.00 -3.38
N PRO A 131 10.45 5.25 -3.84
CA PRO A 131 11.42 4.64 -2.93
C PRO A 131 12.30 5.68 -2.19
N ASP A 132 12.20 6.95 -2.59
CA ASP A 132 12.75 8.08 -1.86
C ASP A 132 11.93 8.41 -0.60
N LEU A 133 10.62 8.20 -0.62
CA LEU A 133 9.72 8.42 0.51
C LEU A 133 9.47 7.15 1.33
N PHE A 134 9.44 5.98 0.70
CA PHE A 134 9.14 4.70 1.34
C PHE A 134 10.36 3.80 1.36
N ASP A 135 10.62 3.15 2.48
CA ASP A 135 11.68 2.14 2.65
C ASP A 135 11.15 0.79 3.16
N THR A 136 9.86 0.70 3.42
CA THR A 136 9.23 -0.53 3.91
C THR A 136 7.85 -0.68 3.28
N VAL A 137 7.54 -1.88 2.77
CA VAL A 137 6.20 -2.24 2.32
C VAL A 137 5.78 -3.58 2.93
N LEU A 138 4.54 -3.66 3.41
CA LEU A 138 3.87 -4.90 3.82
C LEU A 138 2.52 -4.96 3.11
N ALA A 139 2.44 -5.79 2.08
CA ALA A 139 1.28 -5.91 1.21
C ALA A 139 0.66 -7.31 1.34
N LEU A 140 -0.60 -7.38 1.75
CA LEU A 140 -1.32 -8.63 2.02
C LEU A 140 -2.41 -8.85 0.97
N SER A 141 -2.34 -9.98 0.26
CA SER A 141 -3.33 -10.40 -0.75
C SER A 141 -3.62 -9.31 -1.80
N GLY A 142 -2.56 -8.79 -2.45
CA GLY A 142 -2.68 -7.74 -3.47
C GLY A 142 -2.66 -8.26 -4.90
N VAL A 143 -3.25 -7.50 -5.82
CA VAL A 143 -2.93 -7.55 -7.25
C VAL A 143 -1.85 -6.51 -7.55
N TYR A 144 -1.01 -6.74 -8.55
CA TYR A 144 0.09 -5.81 -8.89
C TYR A 144 0.10 -5.41 -10.36
N GLY A 145 -0.89 -5.90 -11.11
CA GLY A 145 -1.27 -5.49 -12.48
C GLY A 145 -2.51 -4.60 -12.46
N THR A 146 -2.94 -4.15 -13.63
CA THR A 146 -4.07 -3.24 -13.81
C THR A 146 -5.20 -3.80 -14.68
N GLU A 147 -5.00 -5.01 -15.20
CA GLU A 147 -5.88 -5.64 -16.18
C GLU A 147 -7.30 -5.89 -15.62
N GLU A 148 -7.41 -6.19 -14.33
CA GLU A 148 -8.69 -6.41 -13.66
C GLU A 148 -9.58 -5.15 -13.67
N PHE A 149 -8.96 -3.96 -13.64
CA PHE A 149 -9.65 -2.67 -13.55
C PHE A 149 -9.81 -1.94 -14.88
N LEU A 150 -8.88 -2.17 -15.81
CA LEU A 150 -8.76 -1.39 -17.04
C LEU A 150 -8.72 -2.24 -18.31
N GLY A 151 -8.81 -3.59 -18.18
CA GLY A 151 -8.69 -4.51 -19.30
C GLY A 151 -7.34 -4.31 -20.03
N ASP A 152 -7.38 -4.28 -21.35
CA ASP A 152 -6.20 -4.10 -22.19
C ASP A 152 -5.74 -2.64 -22.34
N TYR A 153 -6.46 -1.69 -21.74
CA TYR A 153 -6.07 -0.28 -21.82
C TYR A 153 -4.78 -0.02 -21.07
N CYS A 154 -3.82 0.59 -21.75
CA CYS A 154 -2.53 0.98 -21.16
C CYS A 154 -2.00 2.24 -21.86
N ASP A 155 -1.86 3.29 -21.07
CA ASP A 155 -1.14 4.51 -21.42
C ASP A 155 0.00 4.74 -20.40
N GLU A 156 0.67 5.88 -20.48
CA GLU A 156 1.77 6.20 -19.58
C GLU A 156 1.35 6.25 -18.10
N LEU A 157 0.11 6.66 -17.80
CA LEU A 157 -0.38 6.70 -16.43
C LEU A 157 -0.68 5.30 -15.90
N VAL A 158 -1.27 4.43 -16.71
CA VAL A 158 -1.48 3.02 -16.35
C VAL A 158 -0.16 2.31 -16.17
N TYR A 159 0.79 2.54 -17.07
CA TYR A 159 2.14 1.98 -16.98
C TYR A 159 2.83 2.35 -15.67
N LEU A 160 2.80 3.62 -15.28
CA LEU A 160 3.39 4.11 -14.03
C LEU A 160 2.71 3.52 -12.78
N ASN A 161 1.42 3.20 -12.86
CA ASN A 161 0.63 2.70 -11.76
C ASN A 161 0.49 1.16 -11.73
N SER A 162 1.28 0.46 -12.53
CA SER A 162 1.32 -0.99 -12.58
C SER A 162 2.74 -1.50 -12.29
N PRO A 163 3.01 -2.00 -11.08
CA PRO A 163 4.30 -2.62 -10.77
C PRO A 163 4.72 -3.70 -11.77
N LEU A 164 3.78 -4.55 -12.22
CA LEU A 164 4.05 -5.61 -13.20
C LEU A 164 4.39 -5.09 -14.61
N LYS A 165 3.98 -3.87 -14.95
CA LYS A 165 4.34 -3.24 -16.23
C LYS A 165 5.62 -2.42 -16.14
N SER A 166 5.80 -1.68 -15.05
CA SER A 166 6.89 -0.71 -14.92
C SER A 166 8.22 -1.33 -14.47
N LEU A 167 8.21 -2.22 -13.47
CA LEU A 167 9.42 -2.79 -12.90
C LEU A 167 10.25 -3.61 -13.91
N PRO A 168 9.68 -4.45 -14.79
CA PRO A 168 10.46 -5.20 -15.77
C PRO A 168 11.31 -4.32 -16.71
N HIS A 169 10.85 -3.11 -16.96
CA HIS A 169 11.49 -2.18 -17.90
C HIS A 169 12.48 -1.20 -17.25
N LEU A 170 12.70 -1.30 -15.94
CA LEU A 170 13.77 -0.52 -15.30
C LEU A 170 15.13 -0.96 -15.83
N GLY A 171 15.94 -0.02 -16.33
CA GLY A 171 17.32 -0.29 -16.71
C GLY A 171 18.15 -0.77 -15.51
N ASP A 172 19.19 -1.58 -15.77
CA ASP A 172 20.02 -2.16 -14.70
C ASP A 172 20.80 -1.12 -13.89
N ASP A 173 20.95 0.09 -14.41
CA ASP A 173 21.58 1.25 -13.79
C ASP A 173 20.55 2.24 -13.18
N HIS A 174 19.27 1.89 -13.17
CA HIS A 174 18.24 2.79 -12.65
C HIS A 174 18.44 3.05 -11.16
N PRO A 175 18.48 4.32 -10.71
CA PRO A 175 18.82 4.67 -9.32
C PRO A 175 17.85 4.09 -8.28
N TYR A 176 16.62 3.76 -8.65
CA TYR A 176 15.64 3.14 -7.76
C TYR A 176 16.02 1.71 -7.37
N LEU A 177 16.77 0.97 -8.20
CA LEU A 177 17.18 -0.39 -7.87
C LEU A 177 17.99 -0.45 -6.59
N GLU A 178 18.88 0.53 -6.37
CA GLU A 178 19.66 0.61 -5.13
C GLU A 178 18.77 0.93 -3.92
N LEU A 179 17.79 1.83 -4.08
CA LEU A 179 16.83 2.14 -3.03
C LEU A 179 15.97 0.92 -2.68
N TYR A 180 15.53 0.16 -3.68
CA TYR A 180 14.78 -1.09 -3.46
C TYR A 180 15.64 -2.13 -2.71
N ARG A 181 16.91 -2.29 -3.08
CA ARG A 181 17.82 -3.25 -2.41
C ARG A 181 18.06 -2.92 -0.94
N GLN A 182 17.96 -1.66 -0.56
CA GLN A 182 18.10 -1.18 0.82
C GLN A 182 16.78 -1.21 1.61
N SER A 183 15.66 -1.49 0.95
CA SER A 183 14.33 -1.45 1.54
C SER A 183 13.90 -2.81 2.09
N ARG A 184 12.90 -2.81 2.96
CA ARG A 184 12.26 -4.01 3.48
C ARG A 184 10.92 -4.23 2.78
N MET A 185 10.80 -5.35 2.09
CA MET A 185 9.61 -5.67 1.31
C MET A 185 9.03 -7.00 1.74
N VAL A 186 7.76 -6.99 2.08
CA VAL A 186 6.97 -8.19 2.40
C VAL A 186 5.72 -8.19 1.53
N PHE A 187 5.56 -9.25 0.75
CA PHE A 187 4.37 -9.53 -0.03
C PHE A 187 3.83 -10.90 0.39
N CYS A 188 2.62 -10.97 0.90
CA CYS A 188 2.02 -12.21 1.36
C CYS A 188 0.68 -12.46 0.69
N VAL A 189 0.41 -13.72 0.37
CA VAL A 189 -0.84 -14.15 -0.24
C VAL A 189 -1.22 -15.53 0.28
N GLY A 190 -2.53 -15.78 0.47
CA GLY A 190 -3.07 -17.11 0.73
C GLY A 190 -3.17 -17.93 -0.56
N GLN A 191 -3.59 -19.20 -0.41
CA GLN A 191 -3.86 -20.12 -1.51
C GLN A 191 -5.28 -20.72 -1.40
N GLY A 192 -6.11 -20.16 -0.52
CA GLY A 192 -7.48 -20.56 -0.31
C GLY A 192 -8.48 -19.79 -1.17
N ALA A 193 -9.77 -19.85 -0.77
CA ALA A 193 -10.85 -19.24 -1.53
C ALA A 193 -10.61 -17.72 -1.73
N TRP A 194 -10.89 -17.26 -2.96
CA TRP A 194 -10.80 -15.87 -3.41
C TRP A 194 -9.36 -15.31 -3.50
N GLU A 195 -8.32 -16.17 -3.44
CA GLU A 195 -6.93 -15.77 -3.58
C GLU A 195 -6.31 -16.09 -4.96
N ASP A 196 -7.01 -16.81 -5.86
CA ASP A 196 -6.41 -17.33 -7.09
C ASP A 196 -5.77 -16.25 -7.98
N ALA A 197 -6.48 -15.16 -8.26
CA ALA A 197 -5.95 -14.06 -9.08
C ALA A 197 -4.82 -13.30 -8.38
N LEU A 198 -4.91 -13.14 -7.05
CA LEU A 198 -3.91 -12.47 -6.23
C LEU A 198 -2.64 -13.31 -6.09
N LEU A 199 -2.80 -14.63 -5.98
CA LEU A 199 -1.71 -15.60 -5.96
C LEU A 199 -0.92 -15.55 -7.28
N GLU A 200 -1.61 -15.54 -8.41
CA GLU A 200 -0.96 -15.42 -9.72
C GLU A 200 -0.23 -14.08 -9.87
N SER A 201 -0.88 -12.98 -9.49
CA SER A 201 -0.28 -11.65 -9.51
C SER A 201 0.94 -11.53 -8.59
N THR A 202 0.89 -12.18 -7.42
CA THR A 202 2.02 -12.22 -6.48
C THR A 202 3.19 -13.03 -7.04
N ARG A 203 2.92 -14.16 -7.73
CA ARG A 203 3.98 -14.95 -8.40
C ARG A 203 4.67 -14.16 -9.50
N GLN A 204 3.92 -13.41 -10.30
CA GLN A 204 4.48 -12.55 -11.34
C GLN A 204 5.35 -11.45 -10.73
N LEU A 205 4.91 -10.83 -9.65
CA LEU A 205 5.72 -9.84 -8.93
C LEU A 205 7.00 -10.46 -8.36
N ASP A 206 6.92 -11.62 -7.71
CA ASP A 206 8.08 -12.35 -7.20
C ASP A 206 9.11 -12.64 -8.29
N GLU A 207 8.66 -13.10 -9.45
CA GLU A 207 9.54 -13.36 -10.60
C GLU A 207 10.22 -12.07 -11.08
N VAL A 208 9.47 -10.97 -11.23
CA VAL A 208 10.03 -9.67 -11.63
C VAL A 208 11.07 -9.20 -10.63
N LEU A 209 10.79 -9.27 -9.34
CA LEU A 209 11.73 -8.83 -8.30
C LEU A 209 13.01 -9.67 -8.31
N ARG A 210 12.88 -10.98 -8.45
CA ARG A 210 14.05 -11.89 -8.58
C ARG A 210 14.88 -11.60 -9.83
N CYS A 211 14.24 -11.40 -10.98
CA CYS A 211 14.93 -11.07 -12.24
C CYS A 211 15.69 -9.72 -12.16
N LYS A 212 15.16 -8.76 -11.39
CA LYS A 212 15.80 -7.45 -11.17
C LYS A 212 16.81 -7.44 -10.02
N GLY A 213 17.01 -8.56 -9.33
CA GLY A 213 17.90 -8.62 -8.16
C GLY A 213 17.45 -7.70 -7.03
N ILE A 214 16.12 -7.58 -6.84
CA ILE A 214 15.49 -6.82 -5.76
C ILE A 214 15.11 -7.81 -4.66
N PRO A 215 15.73 -7.76 -3.47
CA PRO A 215 15.40 -8.66 -2.38
C PRO A 215 14.02 -8.33 -1.81
N ALA A 216 13.16 -9.35 -1.73
CA ALA A 216 11.86 -9.25 -1.10
C ALA A 216 11.53 -10.56 -0.37
N TRP A 217 10.80 -10.46 0.73
CA TRP A 217 10.19 -11.60 1.37
C TRP A 217 8.80 -11.79 0.76
N VAL A 218 8.69 -12.73 -0.19
CA VAL A 218 7.42 -13.14 -0.77
C VAL A 218 6.99 -14.43 -0.09
N ASP A 219 5.84 -14.43 0.55
CA ASP A 219 5.37 -15.53 1.39
C ASP A 219 4.01 -16.06 0.89
N TYR A 220 3.96 -17.35 0.65
CA TYR A 220 2.79 -18.07 0.16
C TYR A 220 2.21 -18.92 1.28
N TRP A 221 1.13 -18.46 1.92
CA TRP A 221 0.48 -19.18 2.98
C TRP A 221 -0.43 -20.31 2.44
N GLY A 222 -0.86 -21.22 3.30
CA GLY A 222 -1.51 -22.47 2.92
C GLY A 222 -2.83 -22.33 2.19
N THR A 223 -3.34 -23.46 1.71
CA THR A 223 -4.63 -23.55 0.99
C THR A 223 -5.85 -23.34 1.88
N ASP A 224 -5.67 -23.31 3.18
CA ASP A 224 -6.66 -22.94 4.19
C ASP A 224 -6.74 -21.42 4.42
N VAL A 225 -5.81 -20.66 3.88
CA VAL A 225 -5.73 -19.21 4.02
C VAL A 225 -6.55 -18.53 2.93
N VAL A 226 -7.71 -18.01 3.32
CA VAL A 226 -8.69 -17.37 2.42
C VAL A 226 -8.56 -15.85 2.47
N HIS A 227 -9.09 -15.17 1.44
CA HIS A 227 -9.12 -13.71 1.33
C HIS A 227 -10.02 -13.09 2.41
N GLY A 228 -9.43 -12.57 3.49
CA GLY A 228 -10.23 -11.96 4.56
C GLY A 228 -9.50 -11.61 5.83
N TRP A 229 -10.12 -10.76 6.60
CA TRP A 229 -9.58 -10.14 7.82
C TRP A 229 -9.01 -11.12 8.85
N PRO A 230 -9.64 -12.28 9.15
CA PRO A 230 -9.10 -13.22 10.15
C PRO A 230 -7.67 -13.71 9.83
N TRP A 231 -7.34 -13.82 8.54
CA TRP A 231 -6.00 -14.17 8.09
C TRP A 231 -5.08 -12.96 8.05
N TRP A 232 -5.57 -11.81 7.59
CA TRP A 232 -4.79 -10.58 7.57
C TRP A 232 -4.36 -10.12 8.97
N TYR A 233 -5.16 -10.35 10.02
CA TYR A 233 -4.72 -10.09 11.42
C TYR A 233 -3.50 -10.92 11.78
N ARG A 234 -3.52 -12.23 11.47
CA ARG A 234 -2.42 -13.14 11.76
C ARG A 234 -1.18 -12.80 10.95
N GLN A 235 -1.33 -12.51 9.67
CA GLN A 235 -0.26 -12.11 8.78
C GLN A 235 0.36 -10.78 9.24
N MET A 236 -0.47 -9.79 9.57
CA MET A 236 0.01 -8.49 10.03
C MET A 236 0.82 -8.62 11.31
N ASP A 237 0.30 -9.32 12.33
CA ASP A 237 1.01 -9.57 13.61
C ASP A 237 2.32 -10.32 13.36
N TYR A 238 2.31 -11.37 12.56
CA TYR A 238 3.48 -12.17 12.21
C TYR A 238 4.58 -11.34 11.55
N PHE A 239 4.26 -10.62 10.49
CA PHE A 239 5.25 -9.84 9.75
C PHE A 239 5.72 -8.61 10.51
N LEU A 240 4.85 -7.92 11.25
CA LEU A 240 5.27 -6.81 12.11
C LEU A 240 6.20 -7.27 13.22
N GLY A 241 6.01 -8.48 13.76
CA GLY A 241 6.93 -9.08 14.73
C GLY A 241 8.35 -9.28 14.18
N HIS A 242 8.49 -9.54 12.87
CA HIS A 242 9.80 -9.65 12.21
C HIS A 242 10.36 -8.30 11.75
N LEU A 243 9.50 -7.37 11.35
CA LEU A 243 9.90 -6.03 10.93
C LEU A 243 10.30 -5.14 12.12
N PHE A 244 9.68 -5.35 13.28
CA PHE A 244 9.85 -4.55 14.51
C PHE A 244 10.01 -5.42 15.75
N PRO A 245 11.08 -6.20 15.85
CA PRO A 245 11.34 -7.15 16.94
C PRO A 245 11.44 -6.51 18.32
#